data_3e3e7e918675bc447baed3d7fa7dde75
#
_entry.id   3e3e7e918675bc447baed3d7fa7dde75
#
_cell.length_a   1.000
_cell.length_b   1.000
_cell.length_c   1.000
_cell.angle_alpha   90.00
_cell.angle_beta   90.00
_cell.angle_gamma   90.00
#
_symmetry.space_group_name_H-M   'P 1'
#
loop_
_entity.id
_entity.type
_entity.pdbx_description
1 polymer ?
#
loop_
_entity_poly.entity_id
_entity_poly.type
_entity_poly.pdbx_seq_one_letter_code
_entity_poly.pdbx_strand_id
1 'polypeptide(L)'
;MDDVVDRSASIGTGRSTVKRPQTALWVVVVLVAIAAGGAWWSHGHLGHAPTAGAAAPLPVSVSEPLQQNLESRLGFLGQFSALDQVELRAQVGGTLTQIHFKDGDIVHKGDLLFVIDPVPYEIKLAQANAQVESAKARLDLANHELSRAQTLKRTDAGSTENVEQRAADQLAAQARLDAAKAAVRDAQFDLDHCRITAPFTGRIGTHLVSVGNLIAGSRAASSPTTLLATIVSLDPIYLNFDMSEADYLAFTRDRQSRTGPLADKIEAQLGDEHTYSHQGTLDFVDNALDRSSGTIHARATVPNPDLLLTSGTFARVRLALGAAVPTLLVPDAAILNDQSSHIILTIGPGDRVVPKPVELGDARGSLRIIKSGLKPTDQIIVDGLPYASPGSKVTPHKADVSPGTSSTGE
;
A
#
# COMPACT_ATOMS: atom_id res chain seq x y z
N MET A 1 -5.68 -58.54 -9.72
CA MET A 1 -4.29 -58.87 -10.04
C MET A 1 -3.52 -58.41 -8.82
N ASP A 2 -3.56 -59.24 -7.70
CA ASP A 2 -2.63 -60.33 -7.41
C ASP A 2 -1.27 -59.75 -6.94
N ASP A 3 -0.65 -60.04 -5.82
CA ASP A 3 -0.64 -61.12 -4.82
C ASP A 3 0.01 -60.56 -3.54
N VAL A 4 -0.51 -60.70 -2.30
CA VAL A 4 -0.42 -61.83 -1.36
C VAL A 4 0.99 -62.43 -1.18
N VAL A 5 1.44 -62.41 0.08
CA VAL A 5 2.07 -63.50 0.89
C VAL A 5 2.68 -62.86 2.15
N ASP A 6 2.11 -62.91 3.31
CA ASP A 6 1.99 -63.90 4.39
C ASP A 6 3.23 -64.79 4.61
N ARG A 7 3.76 -64.73 5.82
CA ARG A 7 4.34 -65.89 6.52
C ARG A 7 4.51 -65.64 8.03
N SER A 8 3.59 -66.28 8.70
CA SER A 8 3.62 -66.67 10.10
C SER A 8 4.57 -67.86 10.37
N ALA A 9 4.72 -68.13 11.65
CA ALA A 9 5.10 -69.39 12.36
C ALA A 9 6.55 -69.37 12.90
N SER A 10 6.88 -69.93 14.03
CA SER A 10 6.20 -70.80 15.03
C SER A 10 7.13 -71.03 16.22
N ILE A 11 6.62 -71.03 17.42
CA ILE A 11 6.70 -71.99 18.51
C ILE A 11 7.93 -72.96 18.55
N GLY A 12 8.60 -72.98 19.71
CA GLY A 12 9.52 -74.03 20.10
C GLY A 12 9.65 -74.11 21.62
N THR A 13 8.87 -74.97 22.21
CA THR A 13 8.92 -75.38 23.58
C THR A 13 10.10 -76.40 23.79
N GLY A 14 10.85 -76.24 24.88
CA GLY A 14 11.85 -77.22 25.30
C GLY A 14 12.02 -77.29 26.82
N ARG A 15 11.38 -78.27 27.42
CA ARG A 15 11.61 -78.73 28.82
C ARG A 15 12.88 -79.50 28.89
N SER A 16 13.71 -79.29 29.95
CA SER A 16 14.52 -80.40 30.60
C SER A 16 14.92 -79.96 31.98
N THR A 17 14.42 -80.68 32.91
CA THR A 17 14.80 -81.40 34.13
C THR A 17 16.11 -81.06 34.86
N VAL A 18 15.90 -80.62 36.08
CA VAL A 18 16.48 -81.10 37.41
C VAL A 18 17.88 -81.57 37.48
N LYS A 19 18.68 -80.89 38.34
CA LYS A 19 19.55 -81.52 39.40
C LYS A 19 19.87 -80.46 40.50
N ARG A 20 19.49 -80.74 41.73
CA ARG A 20 20.04 -80.12 42.96
C ARG A 20 21.41 -80.60 43.25
N PRO A 21 22.34 -79.80 43.80
CA PRO A 21 22.93 -80.13 45.07
C PRO A 21 23.20 -78.93 45.99
N GLN A 22 22.98 -79.19 47.26
CA GLN A 22 23.67 -78.77 48.47
C GLN A 22 24.64 -77.59 48.48
N THR A 23 24.10 -76.33 48.41
CA THR A 23 24.87 -75.16 48.82
C THR A 23 23.98 -74.13 49.62
N ALA A 24 22.87 -74.66 50.17
CA ALA A 24 21.87 -73.82 50.88
C ALA A 24 22.29 -73.37 52.29
N LEU A 25 23.35 -73.88 52.85
CA LEU A 25 23.72 -73.54 54.26
C LEU A 25 24.69 -72.34 54.31
N TRP A 26 25.54 -72.13 53.32
CA TRP A 26 26.48 -70.98 53.28
C TRP A 26 25.87 -69.66 52.86
N VAL A 27 24.82 -69.70 52.08
CA VAL A 27 24.14 -68.52 51.60
C VAL A 27 23.35 -67.78 52.72
N VAL A 28 22.80 -68.50 53.68
CA VAL A 28 22.09 -67.94 54.84
C VAL A 28 23.04 -67.22 55.80
N VAL A 29 24.26 -67.74 56.03
CA VAL A 29 25.27 -67.11 56.90
C VAL A 29 25.81 -65.79 56.28
N VAL A 30 26.02 -65.80 54.99
CA VAL A 30 26.48 -64.57 54.29
C VAL A 30 25.34 -63.46 54.24
N LEU A 31 24.10 -63.88 54.06
CA LEU A 31 22.95 -62.91 54.07
C LEU A 31 22.71 -62.29 55.42
N VAL A 32 22.92 -63.07 56.54
CA VAL A 32 22.81 -62.53 57.89
C VAL A 32 23.97 -61.57 58.22
N ALA A 33 25.18 -61.82 57.72
CA ALA A 33 26.35 -60.97 57.94
C ALA A 33 26.19 -59.65 57.14
N ILE A 34 25.62 -59.74 55.95
CA ILE A 34 25.33 -58.52 55.08
C ILE A 34 24.20 -57.72 55.69
N ALA A 35 23.16 -58.36 56.26
CA ALA A 35 22.05 -57.67 56.93
C ALA A 35 22.50 -57.01 58.26
N ALA A 36 23.37 -57.57 59.00
CA ALA A 36 23.93 -57.01 60.24
C ALA A 36 24.91 -55.86 59.93
N GLY A 37 25.75 -55.99 58.89
CA GLY A 37 26.65 -54.93 58.43
C GLY A 37 25.87 -53.71 57.83
N GLY A 38 24.78 -53.98 57.06
CA GLY A 38 23.91 -52.97 56.50
C GLY A 38 23.13 -52.17 57.56
N ALA A 39 22.68 -52.86 58.65
CA ALA A 39 22.00 -52.22 59.77
C ALA A 39 22.94 -51.31 60.61
N TRP A 40 24.21 -51.69 60.72
CA TRP A 40 25.18 -50.87 61.45
C TRP A 40 25.66 -49.67 60.64
N TRP A 41 25.72 -49.80 59.30
CA TRP A 41 26.09 -48.71 58.38
C TRP A 41 24.94 -47.72 58.22
N SER A 42 23.66 -48.16 58.27
CA SER A 42 22.51 -47.30 58.21
C SER A 42 22.24 -46.49 59.48
N HIS A 43 22.71 -46.94 60.67
CA HIS A 43 22.57 -46.19 61.94
C HIS A 43 23.71 -45.20 62.20
N GLY A 44 24.83 -45.28 61.43
CA GLY A 44 25.96 -44.34 61.56
C GLY A 44 25.86 -43.07 60.71
N HIS A 45 24.90 -43.00 59.80
CA HIS A 45 24.72 -41.83 58.90
C HIS A 45 23.41 -41.10 59.00
N LEU A 46 22.81 -41.08 60.19
CA LEU A 46 21.85 -40.00 60.51
C LEU A 46 22.61 -38.72 60.87
N GLY A 47 23.53 -38.36 59.97
CA GLY A 47 24.14 -37.05 59.92
C GLY A 47 23.05 -36.06 59.43
N HIS A 48 22.83 -35.01 60.16
CA HIS A 48 22.04 -33.87 59.91
C HIS A 48 21.90 -33.59 58.40
N ALA A 49 20.66 -33.71 57.83
CA ALA A 49 20.34 -33.03 56.58
C ALA A 49 20.71 -31.55 56.80
N PRO A 50 21.53 -30.95 55.95
CA PRO A 50 21.68 -29.50 56.04
C PRO A 50 20.32 -28.95 55.82
N THR A 51 19.77 -28.26 56.82
CA THR A 51 18.65 -27.34 56.66
C THR A 51 19.03 -26.51 55.43
N ALA A 52 18.32 -26.70 54.33
CA ALA A 52 18.48 -25.83 53.15
C ALA A 52 18.30 -24.42 53.65
N GLY A 53 19.38 -23.75 53.97
CA GLY A 53 19.36 -22.33 54.29
C GLY A 53 18.62 -21.69 53.15
N ALA A 54 17.56 -20.96 53.47
CA ALA A 54 16.84 -20.19 52.47
C ALA A 54 17.90 -19.43 51.65
N ALA A 55 18.04 -19.83 50.35
CA ALA A 55 18.98 -19.17 49.47
C ALA A 55 18.75 -17.69 49.60
N ALA A 56 19.82 -16.91 49.83
CA ALA A 56 19.71 -15.47 49.91
C ALA A 56 18.94 -14.97 48.66
N PRO A 57 17.95 -14.12 48.83
CA PRO A 57 17.15 -13.67 47.70
C PRO A 57 18.09 -12.98 46.70
N LEU A 58 18.04 -13.45 45.46
CA LEU A 58 18.89 -12.96 44.37
C LEU A 58 18.49 -11.54 43.96
N PRO A 59 19.45 -10.66 43.67
CA PRO A 59 19.15 -9.30 43.23
C PRO A 59 18.57 -9.32 41.84
N VAL A 60 17.48 -8.56 41.62
CA VAL A 60 16.85 -8.34 40.31
C VAL A 60 16.62 -6.85 40.11
N SER A 61 16.78 -6.37 38.88
CA SER A 61 16.48 -4.99 38.53
C SER A 61 14.99 -4.89 38.18
N VAL A 62 14.30 -3.96 38.82
CA VAL A 62 12.88 -3.72 38.63
C VAL A 62 12.61 -2.28 38.20
N SER A 63 11.61 -2.10 37.33
CA SER A 63 11.13 -0.79 36.92
C SER A 63 9.62 -0.79 36.81
N GLU A 64 9.01 0.38 36.85
CA GLU A 64 7.62 0.58 36.45
C GLU A 64 7.54 0.66 34.91
N PRO A 65 6.43 0.20 34.28
CA PRO A 65 6.19 0.41 32.87
C PRO A 65 6.23 1.90 32.51
N LEU A 66 6.89 2.24 31.40
CA LEU A 66 6.90 3.59 30.91
C LEU A 66 5.53 3.93 30.33
N GLN A 67 4.85 4.92 30.88
CA GLN A 67 3.59 5.40 30.33
C GLN A 67 3.84 6.54 29.35
N GLN A 68 3.47 6.34 28.09
CA GLN A 68 3.49 7.37 27.05
C GLN A 68 2.16 7.47 26.35
N ASN A 69 1.80 8.69 25.95
CA ASN A 69 0.66 8.90 25.07
C ASN A 69 1.11 8.57 23.63
N LEU A 70 0.62 7.46 23.12
CA LEU A 70 0.94 7.01 21.76
C LEU A 70 -0.32 6.99 20.90
N GLU A 71 -0.18 7.48 19.68
CA GLU A 71 -1.17 7.28 18.63
C GLU A 71 -1.21 5.81 18.22
N SER A 72 -2.40 5.24 18.22
CA SER A 72 -2.63 3.94 17.60
C SER A 72 -2.44 4.09 16.08
N ARG A 73 -1.75 3.14 15.45
CA ARG A 73 -1.46 3.18 14.02
C ARG A 73 -1.82 1.85 13.39
N LEU A 74 -2.43 1.90 12.22
CA LEU A 74 -2.65 0.75 11.36
C LEU A 74 -1.53 0.71 10.32
N GLY A 75 -1.00 -0.49 10.06
CA GLY A 75 0.08 -0.71 9.10
C GLY A 75 -0.41 -1.49 7.88
N PHE A 76 -0.07 -1.00 6.68
CA PHE A 76 -0.45 -1.60 5.42
C PHE A 76 0.73 -1.67 4.46
N LEU A 77 0.60 -2.48 3.42
CA LEU A 77 1.44 -2.41 2.24
C LEU A 77 0.67 -1.64 1.17
N GLY A 78 1.29 -0.60 0.62
CA GLY A 78 0.70 0.20 -0.45
C GLY A 78 1.56 0.21 -1.69
N GLN A 79 0.97 0.67 -2.80
CA GLN A 79 1.64 0.85 -4.08
C GLN A 79 1.37 2.26 -4.59
N PHE A 80 2.42 2.93 -5.04
CA PHE A 80 2.28 4.24 -5.67
C PHE A 80 1.68 4.12 -7.06
N SER A 81 0.81 5.06 -7.41
CA SER A 81 0.27 5.22 -8.76
C SER A 81 0.24 6.70 -9.14
N ALA A 82 0.34 6.97 -10.44
CA ALA A 82 0.24 8.34 -10.92
C ALA A 82 -1.18 8.90 -10.67
N LEU A 83 -1.26 10.22 -10.41
CA LEU A 83 -2.53 10.95 -10.36
C LEU A 83 -3.22 10.93 -11.73
N ASP A 84 -2.45 11.27 -12.76
CA ASP A 84 -2.90 11.28 -14.15
C ASP A 84 -1.97 10.41 -15.00
N GLN A 85 -2.56 9.59 -15.86
CA GLN A 85 -1.86 8.81 -16.85
C GLN A 85 -2.59 8.93 -18.19
N VAL A 86 -1.87 9.32 -19.24
CA VAL A 86 -2.43 9.48 -20.59
C VAL A 86 -1.59 8.73 -21.60
N GLU A 87 -2.26 7.95 -22.43
CA GLU A 87 -1.73 7.39 -23.65
C GLU A 87 -1.88 8.42 -24.76
N LEU A 88 -0.77 8.97 -25.23
CA LEU A 88 -0.75 9.88 -26.37
C LEU A 88 -1.04 9.10 -27.66
N ARG A 89 -2.19 9.36 -28.24
CA ARG A 89 -2.64 8.77 -29.49
C ARG A 89 -2.89 9.83 -30.53
N ALA A 90 -2.54 9.55 -31.78
CA ALA A 90 -2.75 10.48 -32.89
C ALA A 90 -4.25 10.62 -33.22
N GLN A 91 -4.73 11.85 -33.34
CA GLN A 91 -6.09 12.15 -33.81
C GLN A 91 -6.15 12.31 -35.34
N VAL A 92 -5.01 12.58 -35.98
CA VAL A 92 -4.87 12.72 -37.43
C VAL A 92 -3.76 11.78 -37.93
N GLY A 93 -3.91 11.26 -39.15
CA GLY A 93 -2.94 10.36 -39.77
C GLY A 93 -1.93 11.11 -40.61
N GLY A 94 -0.75 10.53 -40.82
CA GLY A 94 0.31 11.10 -41.67
C GLY A 94 1.68 10.62 -41.28
N THR A 95 2.71 11.12 -41.98
CA THR A 95 4.10 10.78 -41.65
C THR A 95 4.59 11.56 -40.45
N LEU A 96 5.20 10.89 -39.47
CA LEU A 96 5.85 11.55 -38.35
C LEU A 96 7.13 12.24 -38.83
N THR A 97 7.22 13.55 -38.63
CA THR A 97 8.34 14.37 -39.12
C THR A 97 9.33 14.72 -38.00
N GLN A 98 8.87 14.93 -36.78
CA GLN A 98 9.71 15.38 -35.67
C GLN A 98 9.27 14.78 -34.33
N ILE A 99 10.24 14.55 -33.44
CA ILE A 99 10.08 14.23 -32.03
C ILE A 99 10.91 15.23 -31.23
N HIS A 100 10.30 15.92 -30.27
CA HIS A 100 10.91 17.05 -29.55
C HIS A 100 11.27 16.76 -28.09
N PHE A 101 11.33 15.53 -27.68
CA PHE A 101 11.72 15.10 -26.32
C PHE A 101 12.67 13.91 -26.40
N LYS A 102 13.29 13.57 -25.26
CA LYS A 102 14.02 12.33 -25.04
C LYS A 102 13.20 11.41 -24.15
N ASP A 103 13.36 10.12 -24.32
CA ASP A 103 12.70 9.11 -23.48
C ASP A 103 13.03 9.31 -22.00
N GLY A 104 12.00 9.38 -21.17
CA GLY A 104 12.12 9.58 -19.73
C GLY A 104 12.21 11.04 -19.28
N ASP A 105 12.22 12.01 -20.20
CA ASP A 105 12.23 13.45 -19.87
C ASP A 105 10.97 13.86 -19.08
N ILE A 106 11.11 14.95 -18.33
CA ILE A 106 9.98 15.67 -17.75
C ILE A 106 9.50 16.70 -18.77
N VAL A 107 8.24 16.61 -19.14
CA VAL A 107 7.58 17.53 -20.07
C VAL A 107 6.57 18.38 -19.33
N HIS A 108 6.43 19.63 -19.74
CA HIS A 108 5.45 20.54 -19.16
C HIS A 108 4.20 20.61 -20.02
N LYS A 109 3.07 20.95 -19.36
CA LYS A 109 1.81 21.15 -20.09
C LYS A 109 1.98 22.15 -21.24
N GLY A 110 1.63 21.70 -22.46
CA GLY A 110 1.73 22.51 -23.68
C GLY A 110 3.01 22.32 -24.46
N ASP A 111 4.03 21.61 -23.93
CA ASP A 111 5.26 21.33 -24.66
C ASP A 111 4.95 20.51 -25.92
N LEU A 112 5.58 20.89 -27.05
CA LEU A 112 5.44 20.17 -28.31
C LEU A 112 6.22 18.86 -28.23
N LEU A 113 5.55 17.74 -28.50
CA LEU A 113 6.13 16.41 -28.40
C LEU A 113 6.37 15.76 -29.76
N PHE A 114 5.36 15.76 -30.61
CA PHE A 114 5.42 15.14 -31.93
C PHE A 114 4.85 16.08 -32.99
N VAL A 115 5.41 15.97 -34.20
CA VAL A 115 4.88 16.68 -35.39
C VAL A 115 4.61 15.67 -36.47
N ILE A 116 3.36 15.58 -36.90
CA ILE A 116 2.91 14.88 -38.08
C ILE A 116 2.99 15.86 -39.27
N ASP A 117 3.30 15.41 -40.47
CA ASP A 117 3.40 16.27 -41.65
C ASP A 117 2.17 17.14 -41.84
N PRO A 118 2.27 18.48 -41.67
CA PRO A 118 1.15 19.39 -41.76
C PRO A 118 0.75 19.74 -43.20
N VAL A 119 1.62 19.53 -44.18
CA VAL A 119 1.41 20.01 -45.54
C VAL A 119 0.10 19.55 -46.17
N PRO A 120 -0.32 18.28 -46.09
CA PRO A 120 -1.63 17.85 -46.60
C PRO A 120 -2.81 18.56 -45.96
N TYR A 121 -2.70 18.90 -44.66
CA TYR A 121 -3.74 19.58 -43.87
C TYR A 121 -3.76 21.08 -44.16
N GLU A 122 -2.61 21.73 -44.39
CA GLU A 122 -2.52 23.11 -44.84
C GLU A 122 -3.18 23.28 -46.23
N ILE A 123 -2.98 22.32 -47.14
CA ILE A 123 -3.66 22.32 -48.43
C ILE A 123 -5.19 22.24 -48.28
N LYS A 124 -5.67 21.33 -47.42
CA LYS A 124 -7.11 21.18 -47.14
C LYS A 124 -7.71 22.47 -46.55
N LEU A 125 -7.01 23.10 -45.62
CA LEU A 125 -7.41 24.36 -45.02
C LEU A 125 -7.49 25.46 -46.06
N ALA A 126 -6.49 25.58 -46.95
CA ALA A 126 -6.48 26.55 -48.08
C ALA A 126 -7.70 26.33 -49.00
N GLN A 127 -7.99 25.05 -49.34
CA GLN A 127 -9.17 24.70 -50.13
C GLN A 127 -10.47 25.09 -49.47
N ALA A 128 -10.62 24.83 -48.16
CA ALA A 128 -11.79 25.19 -47.38
C ALA A 128 -11.99 26.72 -47.30
N ASN A 129 -10.91 27.48 -47.13
CA ASN A 129 -10.95 28.96 -47.18
C ASN A 129 -11.38 29.49 -48.54
N ALA A 130 -10.91 28.94 -49.66
CA ALA A 130 -11.35 29.31 -50.99
C ALA A 130 -12.85 29.04 -51.20
N GLN A 131 -13.39 27.96 -50.60
CA GLN A 131 -14.85 27.70 -50.62
C GLN A 131 -15.65 28.74 -49.83
N VAL A 132 -15.14 29.23 -48.69
CA VAL A 132 -15.79 30.36 -47.95
C VAL A 132 -15.84 31.62 -48.81
N GLU A 133 -14.74 31.98 -49.47
CA GLU A 133 -14.78 33.18 -50.32
C GLU A 133 -15.72 33.00 -51.52
N SER A 134 -15.80 31.84 -52.14
CA SER A 134 -16.78 31.53 -53.17
C SER A 134 -18.22 31.63 -52.67
N ALA A 135 -18.50 31.04 -51.48
CA ALA A 135 -19.86 31.11 -50.88
C ALA A 135 -20.25 32.52 -50.46
N LYS A 136 -19.32 33.33 -49.97
CA LYS A 136 -19.49 34.74 -49.63
C LYS A 136 -19.86 35.55 -50.84
N ALA A 137 -19.12 35.40 -51.97
CA ALA A 137 -19.46 36.11 -53.23
C ALA A 137 -20.85 35.75 -53.75
N ARG A 138 -21.30 34.48 -53.57
CA ARG A 138 -22.67 34.08 -53.94
C ARG A 138 -23.73 34.69 -53.01
N LEU A 139 -23.46 34.77 -51.70
CA LEU A 139 -24.36 35.45 -50.75
C LEU A 139 -24.46 36.93 -51.06
N ASP A 140 -23.37 37.62 -51.39
CA ASP A 140 -23.36 39.02 -51.75
C ASP A 140 -24.18 39.28 -53.04
N LEU A 141 -24.03 38.40 -54.06
CA LEU A 141 -24.89 38.43 -55.24
C LEU A 141 -26.37 38.26 -54.87
N ALA A 142 -26.72 37.26 -54.08
CA ALA A 142 -28.08 36.99 -53.65
C ALA A 142 -28.69 38.15 -52.85
N ASN A 143 -27.88 38.78 -51.97
CA ASN A 143 -28.30 40.00 -51.25
C ASN A 143 -28.63 41.17 -52.19
N HIS A 144 -27.78 41.41 -53.22
CA HIS A 144 -28.02 42.42 -54.23
C HIS A 144 -29.29 42.16 -55.07
N GLU A 145 -29.48 40.87 -55.47
CA GLU A 145 -30.66 40.45 -56.23
C GLU A 145 -31.97 40.66 -55.43
N LEU A 146 -31.95 40.20 -54.13
CA LEU A 146 -33.10 40.45 -53.26
C LEU A 146 -33.40 41.88 -53.05
N SER A 147 -32.39 42.72 -52.79
CA SER A 147 -32.57 44.19 -52.64
C SER A 147 -33.12 44.80 -53.89
N ARG A 148 -32.71 44.42 -55.11
CA ARG A 148 -33.22 44.87 -56.40
C ARG A 148 -34.67 44.42 -56.56
N ALA A 149 -35.03 43.18 -56.29
CA ALA A 149 -36.39 42.66 -56.39
C ALA A 149 -37.36 43.43 -55.45
N GLN A 150 -36.92 43.69 -54.21
CA GLN A 150 -37.68 44.47 -53.22
C GLN A 150 -37.91 45.93 -53.70
N THR A 151 -36.92 46.52 -54.34
CA THR A 151 -37.04 47.88 -54.89
C THR A 151 -38.03 47.92 -56.05
N LEU A 152 -37.95 46.95 -56.98
CA LEU A 152 -38.90 46.86 -58.11
C LEU A 152 -40.35 46.63 -57.63
N LYS A 153 -40.53 45.79 -56.60
CA LYS A 153 -41.86 45.58 -56.01
C LYS A 153 -42.45 46.89 -55.43
N ARG A 154 -41.64 47.72 -54.76
CA ARG A 154 -42.06 48.98 -54.19
C ARG A 154 -42.52 50.00 -55.28
N THR A 155 -42.07 49.86 -56.52
CA THR A 155 -42.42 50.65 -57.65
C THR A 155 -43.47 50.03 -58.56
N ASP A 156 -44.18 48.96 -58.06
CA ASP A 156 -45.19 48.20 -58.80
C ASP A 156 -44.63 47.50 -60.07
N ALA A 157 -43.35 47.48 -60.29
CA ALA A 157 -42.69 46.88 -61.46
C ALA A 157 -42.23 45.41 -61.20
N GLY A 158 -42.47 44.82 -60.01
CA GLY A 158 -42.06 43.50 -59.63
C GLY A 158 -43.13 42.66 -58.91
N SER A 159 -43.11 41.31 -59.02
CA SER A 159 -44.07 40.44 -58.39
C SER A 159 -43.64 40.06 -56.94
N THR A 160 -44.60 39.72 -56.10
CA THR A 160 -44.35 39.21 -54.74
C THR A 160 -43.59 37.89 -54.79
N GLU A 161 -43.97 37.00 -55.74
CA GLU A 161 -43.31 35.71 -56.00
C GLU A 161 -41.83 35.88 -56.26
N ASN A 162 -41.39 36.83 -57.04
CA ASN A 162 -39.97 37.12 -57.30
C ASN A 162 -39.24 37.50 -56.04
N VAL A 163 -39.83 38.35 -55.17
CA VAL A 163 -39.21 38.73 -53.89
C VAL A 163 -39.09 37.49 -52.98
N GLU A 164 -40.09 36.63 -52.89
CA GLU A 164 -40.07 35.41 -52.09
C GLU A 164 -39.02 34.44 -52.62
N GLN A 165 -38.90 34.25 -53.95
CA GLN A 165 -37.87 33.42 -54.56
C GLN A 165 -36.46 33.96 -54.25
N ARG A 166 -36.19 35.28 -54.38
CA ARG A 166 -34.90 35.89 -54.05
C ARG A 166 -34.58 35.84 -52.57
N ALA A 167 -35.57 35.88 -51.70
CA ALA A 167 -35.39 35.68 -50.26
C ALA A 167 -35.00 34.21 -49.95
N ALA A 168 -35.63 33.27 -50.63
CA ALA A 168 -35.24 31.85 -50.50
C ALA A 168 -33.81 31.60 -51.02
N ASP A 169 -33.44 32.21 -52.18
CA ASP A 169 -32.09 32.12 -52.75
C ASP A 169 -31.01 32.72 -51.79
N GLN A 170 -31.32 33.83 -51.15
CA GLN A 170 -30.46 34.50 -50.17
C GLN A 170 -30.27 33.57 -48.94
N LEU A 171 -31.35 33.01 -48.42
CA LEU A 171 -31.27 32.07 -47.27
C LEU A 171 -30.47 30.84 -47.63
N ALA A 172 -30.64 30.26 -48.83
CA ALA A 172 -29.85 29.17 -49.33
C ALA A 172 -28.36 29.50 -49.49
N ALA A 173 -28.04 30.72 -49.97
CA ALA A 173 -26.65 31.19 -50.09
C ALA A 173 -26.02 31.39 -48.68
N GLN A 174 -26.76 31.90 -47.71
CA GLN A 174 -26.33 32.04 -46.33
C GLN A 174 -25.99 30.65 -45.72
N ALA A 175 -26.89 29.69 -45.89
CA ALA A 175 -26.67 28.33 -45.41
C ALA A 175 -25.40 27.67 -46.01
N ARG A 176 -25.13 27.95 -47.31
CA ARG A 176 -23.89 27.46 -47.98
C ARG A 176 -22.64 28.13 -47.39
N LEU A 177 -22.69 29.43 -47.06
CA LEU A 177 -21.59 30.13 -46.41
C LEU A 177 -21.31 29.52 -45.02
N ASP A 178 -22.38 29.25 -44.27
CA ASP A 178 -22.20 28.66 -42.93
C ASP A 178 -21.66 27.23 -43.00
N ALA A 179 -22.08 26.43 -43.98
CA ALA A 179 -21.49 25.11 -44.25
C ALA A 179 -19.98 25.20 -44.62
N ALA A 180 -19.62 26.18 -45.49
CA ALA A 180 -18.21 26.40 -45.86
C ALA A 180 -17.37 26.82 -44.65
N LYS A 181 -17.89 27.71 -43.78
CA LYS A 181 -17.22 28.08 -42.52
C LYS A 181 -17.05 26.89 -41.58
N ALA A 182 -18.00 25.94 -41.54
CA ALA A 182 -17.87 24.70 -40.76
C ALA A 182 -16.74 23.84 -41.32
N ALA A 183 -16.61 23.73 -42.66
CA ALA A 183 -15.51 22.99 -43.28
C ALA A 183 -14.14 23.60 -42.98
N VAL A 184 -14.03 24.95 -42.90
CA VAL A 184 -12.79 25.61 -42.44
C VAL A 184 -12.44 25.20 -41.00
N ARG A 185 -13.40 25.21 -40.07
CA ARG A 185 -13.15 24.81 -38.69
C ARG A 185 -12.72 23.34 -38.58
N ASP A 186 -13.28 22.48 -39.43
CA ASP A 186 -12.91 21.06 -39.51
C ASP A 186 -11.46 20.86 -40.00
N ALA A 187 -11.10 21.58 -41.09
CA ALA A 187 -9.72 21.51 -41.64
C ALA A 187 -8.69 22.12 -40.68
N GLN A 188 -9.06 23.22 -39.98
CA GLN A 188 -8.22 23.85 -38.96
C GLN A 188 -8.00 22.90 -37.77
N PHE A 189 -9.04 22.21 -37.32
CA PHE A 189 -8.92 21.21 -36.24
C PHE A 189 -7.94 20.10 -36.62
N ASP A 190 -8.00 19.59 -37.86
CA ASP A 190 -7.06 18.58 -38.34
C ASP A 190 -5.61 19.11 -38.35
N LEU A 191 -5.41 20.33 -38.81
CA LEU A 191 -4.10 20.98 -38.87
C LEU A 191 -3.50 21.18 -37.46
N ASP A 192 -4.33 21.66 -36.52
CA ASP A 192 -3.90 21.87 -35.14
C ASP A 192 -3.45 20.58 -34.47
N HIS A 193 -4.12 19.44 -34.80
CA HIS A 193 -3.80 18.12 -34.26
C HIS A 193 -2.63 17.42 -34.98
N CYS A 194 -2.01 18.05 -36.01
CA CYS A 194 -0.71 17.62 -36.50
C CYS A 194 0.42 17.89 -35.49
N ARG A 195 0.20 18.81 -34.54
CA ARG A 195 1.12 19.15 -33.46
C ARG A 195 0.60 18.57 -32.16
N ILE A 196 1.25 17.52 -31.68
CA ILE A 196 0.84 16.80 -30.47
C ILE A 196 1.61 17.37 -29.28
N THR A 197 0.89 17.93 -28.33
CA THR A 197 1.43 18.59 -27.13
C THR A 197 1.11 17.80 -25.86
N ALA A 198 1.89 18.04 -24.81
CA ALA A 198 1.68 17.44 -23.49
C ALA A 198 0.39 18.02 -22.84
N PRO A 199 -0.58 17.17 -22.41
CA PRO A 199 -1.82 17.61 -21.79
C PRO A 199 -1.64 18.12 -20.36
N PHE A 200 -0.63 17.61 -19.63
CA PHE A 200 -0.24 18.00 -18.29
C PHE A 200 1.28 17.84 -18.11
N THR A 201 1.81 18.37 -17.02
CA THR A 201 3.21 18.22 -16.64
C THR A 201 3.46 16.83 -16.05
N GLY A 202 4.45 16.08 -16.59
CA GLY A 202 4.73 14.73 -16.12
C GLY A 202 5.96 14.13 -16.80
N ARG A 203 6.27 12.89 -16.49
CA ARG A 203 7.35 12.14 -17.15
C ARG A 203 6.79 11.42 -18.36
N ILE A 204 7.42 11.65 -19.52
CA ILE A 204 7.11 10.92 -20.74
C ILE A 204 7.86 9.59 -20.76
N GLY A 205 7.19 8.52 -21.17
CA GLY A 205 7.81 7.22 -21.40
C GLY A 205 8.62 7.17 -22.69
N THR A 206 8.93 5.95 -23.14
CA THR A 206 9.60 5.74 -24.42
C THR A 206 8.67 6.08 -25.58
N HIS A 207 9.23 6.66 -26.65
CA HIS A 207 8.50 6.81 -27.91
C HIS A 207 8.35 5.44 -28.59
N LEU A 208 7.13 5.13 -29.00
CA LEU A 208 6.82 3.84 -29.66
C LEU A 208 6.88 3.93 -31.19
N VAL A 209 7.16 5.09 -31.71
CA VAL A 209 7.21 5.40 -33.16
C VAL A 209 8.45 6.22 -33.47
N SER A 210 8.98 6.08 -34.68
CA SER A 210 10.16 6.81 -35.13
C SER A 210 9.83 7.82 -36.24
N VAL A 211 10.66 8.84 -36.39
CA VAL A 211 10.56 9.79 -37.50
C VAL A 211 10.59 9.04 -38.83
N GLY A 212 9.66 9.38 -39.71
CA GLY A 212 9.43 8.70 -40.98
C GLY A 212 8.35 7.61 -40.96
N ASN A 213 7.86 7.19 -39.77
CA ASN A 213 6.76 6.23 -39.67
C ASN A 213 5.45 6.87 -40.12
N LEU A 214 4.62 6.07 -40.80
CA LEU A 214 3.24 6.43 -41.08
C LEU A 214 2.37 6.18 -39.82
N ILE A 215 1.72 7.23 -39.33
CA ILE A 215 0.89 7.23 -38.15
C ILE A 215 -0.57 7.07 -38.57
N ALA A 216 -1.30 6.12 -37.96
CA ALA A 216 -2.74 6.03 -38.11
C ALA A 216 -3.40 6.88 -37.03
N GLY A 217 -4.17 7.88 -37.47
CA GLY A 217 -4.95 8.77 -36.60
C GLY A 217 -6.45 8.64 -36.85
N SER A 218 -7.25 8.83 -35.82
CA SER A 218 -8.70 8.87 -35.92
C SER A 218 -9.29 9.69 -34.79
N ARG A 219 -10.33 10.48 -35.12
CA ARG A 219 -11.17 11.17 -34.13
C ARG A 219 -12.21 10.24 -33.49
N ALA A 220 -12.48 9.11 -34.12
CA ALA A 220 -13.47 8.13 -33.68
C ALA A 220 -12.78 7.01 -32.87
N ALA A 221 -13.31 6.70 -31.68
CA ALA A 221 -12.82 5.62 -30.82
C ALA A 221 -12.93 4.22 -31.47
N SER A 222 -13.70 4.07 -32.55
CA SER A 222 -13.92 2.83 -33.26
C SER A 222 -12.79 2.42 -34.22
N SER A 223 -11.85 3.31 -34.49
CA SER A 223 -10.71 3.03 -35.40
C SER A 223 -9.43 2.87 -34.60
N PRO A 224 -8.58 1.88 -34.93
CA PRO A 224 -7.29 1.74 -34.27
C PRO A 224 -6.41 2.97 -34.55
N THR A 225 -5.90 3.59 -33.49
CA THR A 225 -4.99 4.73 -33.56
C THR A 225 -3.60 4.31 -33.08
N THR A 226 -2.57 4.89 -33.66
CA THR A 226 -1.19 4.62 -33.23
C THR A 226 -0.95 5.23 -31.85
N LEU A 227 -0.48 4.40 -30.90
CA LEU A 227 0.05 4.85 -29.63
C LEU A 227 1.47 5.41 -29.87
N LEU A 228 1.68 6.65 -29.42
CA LEU A 228 2.94 7.37 -29.65
C LEU A 228 3.87 7.29 -28.43
N ALA A 229 3.35 7.62 -27.26
CA ALA A 229 4.02 7.57 -25.97
C ALA A 229 2.99 7.58 -24.84
N THR A 230 3.45 7.37 -23.61
CA THR A 230 2.63 7.53 -22.39
C THR A 230 3.21 8.64 -21.52
N ILE A 231 2.37 9.49 -20.94
CA ILE A 231 2.79 10.49 -19.95
C ILE A 231 2.13 10.13 -18.63
N VAL A 232 2.92 10.20 -17.54
CA VAL A 232 2.45 9.99 -16.16
C VAL A 232 2.79 11.20 -15.31
N SER A 233 1.83 11.66 -14.51
CA SER A 233 2.09 12.71 -13.52
C SER A 233 2.94 12.15 -12.39
N LEU A 234 3.81 12.98 -11.80
CA LEU A 234 4.72 12.56 -10.74
C LEU A 234 4.46 13.29 -9.43
N ASP A 235 3.95 14.51 -9.45
CA ASP A 235 3.68 15.33 -8.26
C ASP A 235 2.35 16.05 -8.38
N PRO A 236 1.42 15.82 -7.43
CA PRO A 236 1.47 14.78 -6.39
C PRO A 236 1.31 13.37 -6.94
N ILE A 237 1.61 12.36 -6.11
CA ILE A 237 1.44 10.94 -6.45
C ILE A 237 0.43 10.29 -5.50
N TYR A 238 -0.33 9.31 -5.99
CA TYR A 238 -1.23 8.52 -5.17
C TYR A 238 -0.50 7.34 -4.53
N LEU A 239 -0.90 7.00 -3.33
CA LEU A 239 -0.52 5.78 -2.63
C LEU A 239 -1.79 4.98 -2.34
N ASN A 240 -1.95 3.88 -3.05
CA ASN A 240 -3.08 2.98 -2.92
C ASN A 240 -2.73 1.85 -1.96
N PHE A 241 -3.64 1.49 -1.07
CA PHE A 241 -3.49 0.37 -0.15
C PHE A 241 -4.85 -0.20 0.21
N ASP A 242 -4.85 -1.45 0.66
CA ASP A 242 -6.07 -2.16 1.02
C ASP A 242 -6.10 -2.41 2.53
N MET A 243 -7.22 -2.08 3.15
CA MET A 243 -7.50 -2.31 4.57
C MET A 243 -8.34 -3.57 4.73
N SER A 244 -8.02 -4.41 5.71
CA SER A 244 -8.92 -5.51 6.10
C SER A 244 -10.24 -4.97 6.64
N GLU A 245 -11.31 -5.78 6.63
CA GLU A 245 -12.60 -5.40 7.24
C GLU A 245 -12.44 -4.98 8.70
N ALA A 246 -11.59 -5.67 9.47
CA ALA A 246 -11.35 -5.35 10.87
C ALA A 246 -10.67 -3.98 11.04
N ASP A 247 -9.66 -3.67 10.22
CA ASP A 247 -8.96 -2.37 10.23
C ASP A 247 -9.89 -1.24 9.79
N TYR A 248 -10.70 -1.48 8.76
CA TYR A 248 -11.70 -0.53 8.30
C TYR A 248 -12.74 -0.21 9.37
N LEU A 249 -13.22 -1.22 10.10
CA LEU A 249 -14.14 -1.01 11.21
C LEU A 249 -13.49 -0.24 12.36
N ALA A 250 -12.21 -0.51 12.67
CA ALA A 250 -11.44 0.25 13.65
C ALA A 250 -11.30 1.72 13.23
N PHE A 251 -10.90 1.96 11.99
CA PHE A 251 -10.81 3.29 11.39
C PHE A 251 -12.16 4.03 11.42
N THR A 252 -13.25 3.37 11.02
CA THR A 252 -14.59 3.98 10.97
C THR A 252 -15.08 4.36 12.35
N ARG A 253 -14.87 3.50 13.37
CA ARG A 253 -15.26 3.80 14.78
C ARG A 253 -14.47 4.98 15.34
N ASP A 254 -13.18 5.02 15.09
CA ASP A 254 -12.34 6.15 15.48
C ASP A 254 -12.83 7.44 14.80
N ARG A 255 -13.15 7.36 13.51
CA ARG A 255 -13.60 8.52 12.74
C ARG A 255 -15.00 9.02 13.13
N GLN A 256 -15.92 8.15 13.57
CA GLN A 256 -17.24 8.57 14.06
C GLN A 256 -17.16 9.55 15.25
N SER A 257 -16.08 9.53 15.98
CA SER A 257 -15.81 10.48 17.08
C SER A 257 -15.28 11.84 16.59
N ARG A 258 -14.93 11.97 15.30
CA ARG A 258 -14.34 13.17 14.70
C ARG A 258 -15.28 13.76 13.64
N THR A 259 -15.45 15.08 13.68
CA THR A 259 -16.22 15.83 12.68
C THR A 259 -15.26 16.47 11.70
N GLY A 260 -15.48 16.28 10.39
CA GLY A 260 -14.67 16.92 9.35
C GLY A 260 -14.49 16.08 8.09
N PRO A 261 -13.89 16.64 7.04
CA PRO A 261 -13.59 15.90 5.81
C PRO A 261 -12.57 14.79 6.07
N LEU A 262 -12.52 13.82 5.15
CA LEU A 262 -11.48 12.80 5.13
C LEU A 262 -10.14 13.51 4.85
N ALA A 263 -9.27 13.58 5.82
CA ALA A 263 -7.97 14.22 5.72
C ALA A 263 -7.00 13.65 6.77
N ASP A 264 -7.05 12.32 6.97
CA ASP A 264 -6.20 11.66 7.96
C ASP A 264 -4.78 11.55 7.46
N LYS A 265 -3.82 11.85 8.34
CA LYS A 265 -2.40 11.76 8.01
C LYS A 265 -1.97 10.32 7.84
N ILE A 266 -1.29 10.06 6.75
CA ILE A 266 -0.56 8.82 6.53
C ILE A 266 0.93 9.08 6.50
N GLU A 267 1.70 8.11 6.90
CA GLU A 267 3.15 8.08 6.76
C GLU A 267 3.54 6.89 5.89
N ALA A 268 4.44 7.10 4.93
CA ALA A 268 4.93 6.05 4.06
C ALA A 268 6.46 5.90 4.20
N GLN A 269 6.92 4.66 4.01
CA GLN A 269 8.32 4.25 4.08
C GLN A 269 8.62 3.41 2.85
N LEU A 270 9.66 3.77 2.10
CA LEU A 270 10.18 2.97 0.99
C LEU A 270 10.95 1.73 1.49
N GLY A 271 11.20 0.79 0.60
CA GLY A 271 11.83 -0.48 0.95
C GLY A 271 13.27 -0.37 1.46
N ASP A 272 14.00 0.65 1.06
CA ASP A 272 15.38 0.97 1.44
C ASP A 272 15.49 1.93 2.62
N GLU A 273 14.38 2.52 3.06
CA GLU A 273 14.36 3.43 4.20
C GLU A 273 14.16 2.69 5.52
N HIS A 274 14.68 3.27 6.59
CA HIS A 274 14.49 2.79 7.98
C HIS A 274 13.44 3.62 8.75
N THR A 275 13.01 4.74 8.20
CA THR A 275 12.07 5.67 8.81
C THR A 275 10.90 5.96 7.87
N TYR A 276 9.76 6.39 8.43
CA TYR A 276 8.60 6.82 7.66
C TYR A 276 8.77 8.32 7.32
N SER A 277 9.44 8.59 6.19
CA SER A 277 9.86 9.94 5.79
C SER A 277 8.83 10.66 4.92
N HIS A 278 7.97 9.92 4.21
CA HIS A 278 7.00 10.48 3.29
C HIS A 278 5.65 10.66 3.97
N GLN A 279 5.17 11.89 4.06
CA GLN A 279 3.87 12.21 4.63
C GLN A 279 2.84 12.44 3.53
N GLY A 280 1.64 11.93 3.73
CA GLY A 280 0.52 12.10 2.83
C GLY A 280 -0.79 12.29 3.57
N THR A 281 -1.86 12.46 2.81
CA THR A 281 -3.21 12.62 3.33
C THR A 281 -4.12 11.59 2.70
N LEU A 282 -4.83 10.82 3.54
CA LEU A 282 -5.88 9.92 3.08
C LEU A 282 -7.03 10.76 2.52
N ASP A 283 -7.32 10.63 1.24
CA ASP A 283 -8.35 11.41 0.55
C ASP A 283 -9.51 10.57 0.03
N PHE A 284 -9.35 9.26 -0.03
CA PHE A 284 -10.38 8.37 -0.53
C PHE A 284 -10.36 7.02 0.19
N VAL A 285 -11.56 6.53 0.48
CA VAL A 285 -11.83 5.14 0.90
C VAL A 285 -13.04 4.69 0.10
N ASP A 286 -12.97 3.50 -0.48
CA ASP A 286 -14.03 2.96 -1.31
C ASP A 286 -15.34 2.76 -0.52
N ASN A 287 -16.45 2.67 -1.22
CA ASN A 287 -17.79 2.53 -0.66
C ASN A 287 -18.21 1.06 -0.48
N ALA A 288 -17.42 0.12 -0.95
CA ALA A 288 -17.70 -1.32 -0.90
C ALA A 288 -16.44 -2.13 -0.63
N LEU A 289 -16.58 -3.21 0.15
CA LEU A 289 -15.54 -4.22 0.29
C LEU A 289 -15.48 -5.11 -0.95
N ASP A 290 -14.26 -5.43 -1.37
CA ASP A 290 -14.04 -6.51 -2.32
C ASP A 290 -14.33 -7.86 -1.65
N ARG A 291 -15.32 -8.58 -2.17
CA ARG A 291 -15.77 -9.85 -1.60
C ARG A 291 -14.77 -10.99 -1.76
N SER A 292 -13.84 -10.86 -2.71
CA SER A 292 -12.83 -11.90 -2.97
C SER A 292 -11.68 -11.85 -2.00
N SER A 293 -11.27 -10.66 -1.58
CA SER A 293 -10.17 -10.42 -0.65
C SER A 293 -10.61 -10.09 0.78
N GLY A 294 -11.87 -9.65 0.98
CA GLY A 294 -12.35 -9.15 2.26
C GLY A 294 -11.70 -7.82 2.67
N THR A 295 -11.25 -7.04 1.68
CA THR A 295 -10.58 -5.75 1.92
C THR A 295 -11.35 -4.59 1.31
N ILE A 296 -11.07 -3.40 1.78
CA ILE A 296 -11.57 -2.15 1.21
C ILE A 296 -10.41 -1.32 0.70
N HIS A 297 -10.56 -0.80 -0.50
CA HIS A 297 -9.54 0.02 -1.14
C HIS A 297 -9.50 1.43 -0.53
N ALA A 298 -8.29 1.91 -0.26
CA ALA A 298 -8.03 3.26 0.22
C ALA A 298 -6.90 3.91 -0.56
N ARG A 299 -6.96 5.22 -0.68
CA ARG A 299 -5.99 6.01 -1.42
C ARG A 299 -5.60 7.25 -0.62
N ALA A 300 -4.32 7.54 -0.65
CA ALA A 300 -3.77 8.76 -0.09
C ALA A 300 -3.01 9.56 -1.15
N THR A 301 -3.01 10.87 -1.01
CA THR A 301 -2.20 11.77 -1.83
C THR A 301 -0.91 12.10 -1.09
N VAL A 302 0.22 11.91 -1.77
CA VAL A 302 1.57 12.14 -1.24
C VAL A 302 2.27 13.17 -2.12
N PRO A 303 2.78 14.28 -1.57
CA PRO A 303 3.66 15.21 -2.30
C PRO A 303 4.95 14.51 -2.73
N ASN A 304 5.42 14.81 -3.93
CA ASN A 304 6.63 14.22 -4.52
C ASN A 304 7.51 15.28 -5.21
N PRO A 305 7.93 16.34 -4.51
CA PRO A 305 8.67 17.44 -5.13
C PRO A 305 10.02 17.02 -5.71
N ASP A 306 10.66 16.02 -5.09
CA ASP A 306 11.94 15.49 -5.53
C ASP A 306 11.81 14.45 -6.65
N LEU A 307 10.59 14.10 -7.07
CA LEU A 307 10.25 13.13 -8.10
C LEU A 307 10.86 11.73 -7.86
N LEU A 308 11.16 11.42 -6.58
CA LEU A 308 11.72 10.15 -6.14
C LEU A 308 10.69 9.01 -6.23
N LEU A 309 9.45 9.31 -5.81
CA LEU A 309 8.37 8.34 -5.80
C LEU A 309 7.91 8.07 -7.23
N THR A 310 7.98 6.81 -7.62
CA THR A 310 7.63 6.38 -8.99
C THR A 310 6.42 5.46 -8.95
N SER A 311 5.51 5.63 -9.92
CA SER A 311 4.35 4.76 -10.09
C SER A 311 4.78 3.30 -10.20
N GLY A 312 4.09 2.40 -9.48
CA GLY A 312 4.38 0.97 -9.42
C GLY A 312 5.30 0.55 -8.26
N THR A 313 5.99 1.47 -7.58
CA THR A 313 6.81 1.13 -6.40
C THR A 313 5.95 0.87 -5.18
N PHE A 314 6.43 -0.01 -4.29
CA PHE A 314 5.74 -0.36 -3.04
C PHE A 314 6.27 0.45 -1.88
N ALA A 315 5.38 0.73 -0.91
CA ALA A 315 5.72 1.38 0.34
C ALA A 315 4.97 0.75 1.52
N ARG A 316 5.58 0.79 2.69
CA ARG A 316 4.89 0.51 3.94
C ARG A 316 4.14 1.76 4.37
N VAL A 317 2.85 1.61 4.64
CA VAL A 317 1.95 2.71 4.99
C VAL A 317 1.59 2.60 6.46
N ARG A 318 1.56 3.73 7.16
CA ARG A 318 0.99 3.86 8.51
C ARG A 318 -0.11 4.91 8.48
N LEU A 319 -1.28 4.51 8.94
CA LEU A 319 -2.43 5.39 9.16
C LEU A 319 -2.58 5.62 10.65
N ALA A 320 -2.50 6.87 11.10
CA ALA A 320 -2.72 7.23 12.49
C ALA A 320 -4.23 7.17 12.82
N LEU A 321 -4.58 6.46 13.90
CA LEU A 321 -5.92 6.44 14.46
C LEU A 321 -5.98 7.36 15.67
N GLY A 322 -6.91 8.28 15.68
CA GLY A 322 -7.31 9.05 16.82
C GLY A 322 -6.28 9.88 17.59
N ALA A 323 -6.69 10.33 18.75
CA ALA A 323 -5.82 10.99 19.70
C ALA A 323 -4.89 9.98 20.38
N ALA A 324 -3.70 10.45 20.76
CA ALA A 324 -2.77 9.66 21.53
C ALA A 324 -3.41 9.18 22.84
N VAL A 325 -3.38 7.87 23.07
CA VAL A 325 -3.89 7.25 24.30
C VAL A 325 -2.74 6.85 25.21
N PRO A 326 -2.91 6.96 26.54
CA PRO A 326 -1.89 6.51 27.46
C PRO A 326 -1.64 5.02 27.31
N THR A 327 -0.46 4.67 26.89
CA THR A 327 -0.05 3.30 26.54
C THR A 327 1.16 2.91 27.39
N LEU A 328 1.19 1.66 27.86
CA LEU A 328 2.31 1.13 28.63
C LEU A 328 3.35 0.52 27.71
N LEU A 329 4.60 0.89 27.94
CA LEU A 329 5.76 0.40 27.23
C LEU A 329 6.69 -0.32 28.21
N VAL A 330 7.20 -1.47 27.79
CA VAL A 330 8.18 -2.26 28.55
C VAL A 330 9.37 -2.60 27.66
N PRO A 331 10.58 -2.81 28.18
CA PRO A 331 11.69 -3.32 27.40
C PRO A 331 11.33 -4.67 26.78
N ASP A 332 11.61 -4.84 25.47
CA ASP A 332 11.32 -6.11 24.77
C ASP A 332 12.05 -7.30 25.41
N ALA A 333 13.24 -7.05 25.99
CA ALA A 333 14.02 -8.04 26.72
C ALA A 333 13.35 -8.55 28.03
N ALA A 334 12.38 -7.81 28.58
CA ALA A 334 11.65 -8.23 29.79
C ALA A 334 10.46 -9.17 29.49
N ILE A 335 10.18 -9.42 28.23
CA ILE A 335 9.09 -10.28 27.77
C ILE A 335 9.59 -11.71 27.58
N LEU A 336 8.94 -12.63 28.26
CA LEU A 336 9.23 -14.06 28.13
C LEU A 336 8.14 -14.76 27.33
N ASN A 337 8.56 -15.68 26.48
CA ASN A 337 7.63 -16.51 25.71
C ASN A 337 7.37 -17.81 26.49
N ASP A 338 6.12 -18.05 26.82
CA ASP A 338 5.64 -19.28 27.46
C ASP A 338 4.70 -19.99 26.50
N GLN A 339 5.23 -20.97 25.77
CA GLN A 339 4.54 -21.79 24.78
C GLN A 339 3.68 -20.94 23.80
N SER A 340 2.43 -20.67 24.14
CA SER A 340 1.45 -19.92 23.32
C SER A 340 1.12 -18.53 23.86
N SER A 341 1.72 -18.13 24.99
CA SER A 341 1.45 -16.84 25.65
C SER A 341 2.72 -16.05 25.92
N HIS A 342 2.58 -14.73 26.00
CA HIS A 342 3.66 -13.85 26.44
C HIS A 342 3.45 -13.50 27.90
N ILE A 343 4.50 -13.57 28.70
CA ILE A 343 4.45 -13.26 30.12
C ILE A 343 5.50 -12.21 30.49
N ILE A 344 5.17 -11.41 31.48
CA ILE A 344 6.12 -10.49 32.14
C ILE A 344 6.20 -10.89 33.61
N LEU A 345 7.41 -10.96 34.13
CA LEU A 345 7.62 -11.22 35.56
C LEU A 345 7.48 -9.91 36.32
N THR A 346 6.59 -9.90 37.31
CA THR A 346 6.35 -8.76 38.19
C THR A 346 6.64 -9.14 39.64
N ILE A 347 6.85 -8.12 40.48
CA ILE A 347 7.02 -8.31 41.90
C ILE A 347 5.65 -8.20 42.60
N GLY A 348 5.26 -9.25 43.29
CA GLY A 348 4.05 -9.30 44.10
C GLY A 348 4.33 -9.07 45.61
N PRO A 349 3.30 -9.21 46.46
CA PRO A 349 3.43 -9.04 47.89
C PRO A 349 4.50 -9.95 48.53
N GLY A 350 5.38 -9.38 49.33
CA GLY A 350 6.47 -10.10 50.02
C GLY A 350 7.68 -10.39 49.11
N ASP A 351 7.91 -9.57 48.08
CA ASP A 351 9.04 -9.64 47.15
C ASP A 351 9.08 -10.97 46.37
N ARG A 352 7.92 -11.50 46.01
CA ARG A 352 7.79 -12.75 45.26
C ARG A 352 7.57 -12.45 43.77
N VAL A 353 8.19 -13.25 42.95
CA VAL A 353 8.02 -13.17 41.48
C VAL A 353 6.66 -13.73 41.09
N VAL A 354 5.87 -12.93 40.37
CA VAL A 354 4.53 -13.29 39.88
C VAL A 354 4.52 -13.13 38.35
N PRO A 355 4.32 -14.22 37.59
CA PRO A 355 4.16 -14.13 36.15
C PRO A 355 2.78 -13.54 35.81
N LYS A 356 2.74 -12.55 34.92
CA LYS A 356 1.51 -11.95 34.37
C LYS A 356 1.43 -12.19 32.87
N PRO A 357 0.37 -12.84 32.39
CA PRO A 357 0.13 -12.92 30.95
C PRO A 357 -0.21 -11.54 30.40
N VAL A 358 0.38 -11.23 29.25
CA VAL A 358 0.22 -9.92 28.58
C VAL A 358 -0.08 -10.09 27.10
N GLU A 359 -0.84 -9.15 26.56
CA GLU A 359 -1.02 -9.01 25.11
C GLU A 359 -0.05 -7.96 24.58
N LEU A 360 0.72 -8.36 23.59
CA LEU A 360 1.72 -7.49 22.97
C LEU A 360 1.11 -6.63 21.88
N GLY A 361 1.63 -5.42 21.76
CA GLY A 361 1.46 -4.52 20.63
C GLY A 361 2.74 -4.37 19.83
N ASP A 362 2.83 -3.27 19.09
CA ASP A 362 3.96 -2.96 18.22
C ASP A 362 5.24 -2.68 19.03
N ALA A 363 6.38 -3.00 18.41
CA ALA A 363 7.69 -2.61 18.92
C ALA A 363 7.96 -1.12 18.61
N ARG A 364 8.55 -0.42 19.58
CA ARG A 364 8.99 0.98 19.46
C ARG A 364 10.46 1.09 19.88
N GLY A 365 11.36 0.91 18.93
CA GLY A 365 12.79 0.80 19.23
C GLY A 365 13.07 -0.41 20.09
N SER A 366 13.67 -0.22 21.29
CA SER A 366 13.93 -1.28 22.27
C SER A 366 12.75 -1.59 23.20
N LEU A 367 11.63 -0.88 23.05
CA LEU A 367 10.44 -1.03 23.87
C LEU A 367 9.31 -1.72 23.11
N ARG A 368 8.43 -2.41 23.84
CA ARG A 368 7.23 -3.06 23.33
C ARG A 368 5.98 -2.48 23.98
N ILE A 369 4.96 -2.22 23.18
CA ILE A 369 3.64 -1.81 23.66
C ILE A 369 2.96 -3.00 24.34
N ILE A 370 2.32 -2.77 25.49
CA ILE A 370 1.46 -3.73 26.16
C ILE A 370 0.00 -3.27 26.04
N LYS A 371 -0.81 -4.09 25.35
CA LYS A 371 -2.24 -3.80 25.13
C LYS A 371 -3.08 -4.12 26.35
N SER A 372 -2.76 -5.22 27.05
CA SER A 372 -3.49 -5.67 28.23
C SER A 372 -2.63 -6.55 29.14
N GLY A 373 -3.06 -6.75 30.40
CA GLY A 373 -2.41 -7.64 31.36
C GLY A 373 -1.48 -6.94 32.37
N LEU A 374 -1.12 -5.66 32.19
CA LEU A 374 -0.23 -4.92 33.07
C LEU A 374 -0.90 -3.64 33.59
N LYS A 375 -0.57 -3.24 34.81
CA LYS A 375 -0.98 -1.97 35.42
C LYS A 375 0.19 -0.98 35.44
N PRO A 376 -0.07 0.34 35.39
CA PRO A 376 1.00 1.36 35.44
C PRO A 376 1.91 1.29 36.68
N THR A 377 1.36 0.76 37.78
CA THR A 377 2.05 0.66 39.08
C THR A 377 2.73 -0.69 39.32
N ASP A 378 2.71 -1.60 38.31
CA ASP A 378 3.34 -2.90 38.46
C ASP A 378 4.87 -2.76 38.38
N GLN A 379 5.59 -3.41 39.27
CA GLN A 379 7.04 -3.49 39.21
C GLN A 379 7.43 -4.66 38.32
N ILE A 380 7.96 -4.38 37.15
CA ILE A 380 8.40 -5.40 36.16
C ILE A 380 9.89 -5.69 36.37
N ILE A 381 10.29 -6.96 36.24
CA ILE A 381 11.68 -7.34 36.24
C ILE A 381 12.28 -7.08 34.86
N VAL A 382 13.27 -6.18 34.80
CA VAL A 382 13.92 -5.78 33.54
C VAL A 382 15.28 -6.44 33.35
N ASP A 383 15.93 -6.84 34.45
CA ASP A 383 17.20 -7.57 34.44
C ASP A 383 17.25 -8.60 35.56
N GLY A 384 18.06 -9.68 35.38
CA GLY A 384 18.10 -10.80 36.31
C GLY A 384 17.03 -11.86 36.05
N LEU A 385 16.37 -11.86 34.90
CA LEU A 385 15.31 -12.82 34.52
C LEU A 385 15.70 -14.30 34.70
N PRO A 386 16.95 -14.79 34.42
CA PRO A 386 17.32 -16.17 34.65
C PRO A 386 17.25 -16.60 36.11
N TYR A 387 17.29 -15.67 37.03
CA TYR A 387 17.23 -15.89 38.49
C TYR A 387 15.83 -15.71 39.09
N ALA A 388 14.93 -15.15 38.31
CA ALA A 388 13.56 -14.81 38.73
C ALA A 388 12.57 -15.94 38.42
N SER A 389 12.68 -17.08 39.11
CA SER A 389 11.71 -18.16 38.94
C SER A 389 10.35 -17.79 39.57
N PRO A 390 9.22 -18.13 38.92
CA PRO A 390 7.88 -17.89 39.47
C PRO A 390 7.75 -18.39 40.90
N GLY A 391 7.27 -17.52 41.84
CA GLY A 391 7.11 -17.82 43.26
C GLY A 391 8.38 -17.65 44.09
N SER A 392 9.57 -17.50 43.53
CA SER A 392 10.81 -17.23 44.25
C SER A 392 10.81 -15.86 44.93
N LYS A 393 11.51 -15.73 46.06
CA LYS A 393 11.74 -14.45 46.73
C LYS A 393 13.00 -13.81 46.14
N VAL A 394 12.91 -12.54 45.75
CA VAL A 394 14.00 -11.77 45.14
C VAL A 394 14.23 -10.46 45.92
N THR A 395 15.36 -9.83 45.69
CA THR A 395 15.65 -8.49 46.25
C THR A 395 15.55 -7.48 45.10
N PRO A 396 14.49 -6.65 45.05
CA PRO A 396 14.31 -5.69 43.97
C PRO A 396 15.25 -4.50 44.13
N HIS A 397 15.95 -4.12 43.06
CA HIS A 397 16.69 -2.89 42.91
C HIS A 397 16.03 -2.05 41.83
N LYS A 398 15.70 -0.78 42.13
CA LYS A 398 15.11 0.13 41.13
C LYS A 398 16.10 0.37 39.99
N ALA A 399 15.62 0.16 38.77
CA ALA A 399 16.28 0.54 37.53
C ALA A 399 15.34 1.46 36.75
N ASP A 400 15.90 2.47 36.08
CA ASP A 400 15.10 3.34 35.22
C ASP A 400 15.02 2.75 33.81
N VAL A 401 13.81 2.61 33.28
CA VAL A 401 13.59 2.30 31.87
C VAL A 401 13.81 3.57 31.06
N SER A 402 15.02 3.74 30.55
CA SER A 402 15.29 4.76 29.53
C SER A 402 15.03 4.16 28.13
N PRO A 403 14.43 4.91 27.19
CA PRO A 403 14.44 4.54 25.79
C PRO A 403 15.91 4.44 25.36
N GLY A 404 16.41 3.21 25.23
CA GLY A 404 17.78 2.99 24.81
C GLY A 404 17.99 3.61 23.44
N THR A 405 18.85 4.60 23.34
CA THR A 405 19.53 4.95 22.11
C THR A 405 20.21 3.68 21.65
N SER A 406 19.79 3.14 20.50
CA SER A 406 20.51 2.08 19.81
C SER A 406 21.95 2.54 19.65
N SER A 407 22.87 2.01 20.47
CA SER A 407 24.30 2.13 20.22
C SER A 407 24.54 1.47 18.86
N THR A 408 24.77 2.28 17.86
CA THR A 408 25.37 1.87 16.61
C THR A 408 26.73 1.27 16.98
N GLY A 409 26.80 -0.06 17.01
CA GLY A 409 28.08 -0.78 17.05
C GLY A 409 28.79 -0.52 15.72
N GLU A 410 30.04 -0.07 15.85
CA GLU A 410 31.03 0.00 14.79
C GLU A 410 31.17 -1.33 14.02
#